data_5d7767c106f95f10552ddd53882d7468
#
_entry.id   5d7767c106f95f10552ddd53882d7468
#
_cell.length_a   1.000
_cell.length_b   1.000
_cell.length_c   1.000
_cell.angle_alpha   90.00
_cell.angle_beta   90.00
_cell.angle_gamma   90.00
#
_symmetry.space_group_name_H-M   'P 1'
#
loop_
_entity.id
_entity.type
_entity.pdbx_description
1 polymer ?
#
loop_
_entity_poly.entity_id
_entity_poly.type
_entity_poly.pdbx_seq_one_letter_code
_entity_poly.pdbx_strand_id
1 'polypeptide(L)'
;YTDVDDYVSELANGLKLVIDQAGGVDKIKGIGVGAPNGNFFNGCIEFAPNLPWKGKIPLAQLISEQVGGVPVALTNDANAAAIGEMTYGAARGMKDFIVITLGTGVGSGIVIGGNLVYGHDGFAGELGHVIMRRNNGRPCGCGRQGCLEAYASATGVARTAREFLEIRKDDSLLRELDPDEITSKDVYDAAMKNDKLALEIFEFTGNILGEAFADFVAFSSPEAIILFGGLTKAGDLIMNPIKRSMEKNMLKVFEGKTKLLFSQLKESDAAVLGASALGWEVK
;
A
#
# COMPACT_ATOMS: atom_id res chain seq x y z
N TYR A 1 17.54 -12.15 6.78
CA TYR A 1 17.38 -13.13 7.87
C TYR A 1 16.47 -14.26 7.39
N THR A 2 17.00 -15.47 7.34
CA THR A 2 16.22 -16.67 7.02
C THR A 2 15.55 -17.25 8.28
N ASP A 3 16.10 -16.95 9.43
CA ASP A 3 15.58 -17.33 10.74
C ASP A 3 14.87 -16.14 11.40
N VAL A 4 13.72 -16.39 12.04
CA VAL A 4 12.92 -15.37 12.70
C VAL A 4 13.52 -14.96 14.04
N ASP A 5 14.15 -15.86 14.76
CA ASP A 5 14.73 -15.56 16.07
C ASP A 5 15.97 -14.67 15.93
N ASP A 6 16.79 -14.89 14.89
CA ASP A 6 17.90 -14.02 14.54
C ASP A 6 17.40 -12.62 14.17
N TYR A 7 16.33 -12.53 13.37
CA TYR A 7 15.72 -11.24 13.00
C TYR A 7 15.20 -10.49 14.23
N VAL A 8 14.43 -11.17 15.08
CA VAL A 8 13.85 -10.57 16.29
C VAL A 8 14.94 -10.11 17.25
N SER A 9 16.02 -10.90 17.39
CA SER A 9 17.14 -10.55 18.25
C SER A 9 17.85 -9.27 17.78
N GLU A 10 18.10 -9.14 16.49
CA GLU A 10 18.70 -7.93 15.91
C GLU A 10 17.79 -6.71 16.07
N LEU A 11 16.49 -6.87 15.74
CA LEU A 11 15.49 -5.82 15.91
C LEU A 11 15.40 -5.37 17.38
N ALA A 12 15.35 -6.32 18.32
CA ALA A 12 15.26 -6.05 19.74
C ALA A 12 16.50 -5.30 20.27
N ASN A 13 17.69 -5.59 19.75
CA ASN A 13 18.91 -4.85 20.11
C ASN A 13 18.79 -3.37 19.69
N GLY A 14 18.29 -3.10 18.49
CA GLY A 14 18.03 -1.72 18.06
C GLY A 14 16.95 -1.03 18.90
N LEU A 15 15.85 -1.72 19.21
CA LEU A 15 14.78 -1.19 20.05
C LEU A 15 15.23 -0.90 21.47
N LYS A 16 16.07 -1.74 22.10
CA LYS A 16 16.62 -1.50 23.43
C LYS A 16 17.41 -0.20 23.50
N LEU A 17 18.19 0.12 22.48
CA LEU A 17 18.92 1.40 22.42
C LEU A 17 17.97 2.59 22.46
N VAL A 18 16.86 2.54 21.73
CA VAL A 18 15.85 3.60 21.72
C VAL A 18 15.10 3.66 23.05
N ILE A 19 14.76 2.52 23.64
CA ILE A 19 14.11 2.41 24.96
C ILE A 19 15.01 3.04 26.05
N ASP A 20 16.29 2.72 26.05
CA ASP A 20 17.25 3.28 27.02
C ASP A 20 17.40 4.80 26.86
N GLN A 21 17.45 5.30 25.62
CA GLN A 21 17.47 6.74 25.33
C GLN A 21 16.21 7.45 25.83
N ALA A 22 15.05 6.77 25.79
CA ALA A 22 13.79 7.30 26.30
C ALA A 22 13.65 7.27 27.82
N GLY A 23 14.61 6.66 28.53
CA GLY A 23 14.63 6.55 29.99
C GLY A 23 14.12 5.23 30.53
N GLY A 24 14.10 4.19 29.72
CA GLY A 24 13.77 2.81 30.11
C GLY A 24 12.34 2.37 29.74
N VAL A 25 12.07 1.10 29.98
CA VAL A 25 10.82 0.41 29.59
C VAL A 25 9.57 1.12 30.12
N ASP A 26 9.61 1.62 31.34
CA ASP A 26 8.47 2.30 31.98
C ASP A 26 8.05 3.61 31.29
N LYS A 27 8.89 4.13 30.39
CA LYS A 27 8.59 5.33 29.61
C LYS A 27 8.00 5.04 28.24
N ILE A 28 7.95 3.78 27.83
CA ILE A 28 7.44 3.36 26.54
C ILE A 28 5.99 2.91 26.68
N LYS A 29 5.09 3.59 25.99
CA LYS A 29 3.65 3.24 25.96
C LYS A 29 3.41 1.91 25.22
N GLY A 30 4.08 1.73 24.08
CA GLY A 30 3.99 0.56 23.25
C GLY A 30 4.86 0.67 22.01
N ILE A 31 5.01 -0.44 21.32
CA ILE A 31 5.72 -0.56 20.05
C ILE A 31 4.70 -0.89 18.97
N GLY A 32 4.67 -0.15 17.88
CA GLY A 32 3.86 -0.48 16.71
C GLY A 32 4.72 -1.08 15.61
N VAL A 33 4.17 -2.06 14.91
CA VAL A 33 4.82 -2.77 13.80
C VAL A 33 3.87 -2.87 12.61
N GLY A 34 4.32 -2.38 11.44
CA GLY A 34 3.70 -2.64 10.15
C GLY A 34 4.45 -3.76 9.44
N ALA A 35 3.79 -4.85 9.09
CA ALA A 35 4.42 -6.00 8.45
C ALA A 35 3.48 -6.65 7.41
N PRO A 36 4.03 -7.27 6.34
CA PRO A 36 3.21 -8.02 5.39
C PRO A 36 2.34 -9.07 6.10
N ASN A 37 1.06 -9.14 5.76
CA ASN A 37 0.09 -10.03 6.39
C ASN A 37 0.06 -9.97 7.93
N GLY A 38 0.37 -8.80 8.50
CA GLY A 38 0.28 -8.56 9.94
C GLY A 38 -1.17 -8.52 10.41
N ASN A 39 -1.51 -9.40 11.36
CA ASN A 39 -2.84 -9.50 11.94
C ASN A 39 -2.89 -8.79 13.30
N PHE A 40 -3.72 -7.76 13.39
CA PHE A 40 -3.84 -6.92 14.57
C PHE A 40 -4.39 -7.66 15.80
N PHE A 41 -5.28 -8.62 15.61
CA PHE A 41 -5.96 -9.29 16.72
C PHE A 41 -5.09 -10.29 17.48
N ASN A 42 -4.14 -10.91 16.78
CA ASN A 42 -3.30 -11.96 17.40
C ASN A 42 -1.80 -11.63 17.41
N GLY A 43 -1.41 -10.47 16.81
CA GLY A 43 -0.01 -10.03 16.77
C GLY A 43 0.90 -10.92 15.91
N CYS A 44 0.33 -11.71 14.99
CA CYS A 44 1.08 -12.63 14.13
C CYS A 44 1.23 -12.07 12.72
N ILE A 45 2.33 -12.44 12.06
CA ILE A 45 2.41 -12.46 10.61
C ILE A 45 1.85 -13.80 10.14
N GLU A 46 0.86 -13.77 9.23
CA GLU A 46 0.21 -14.99 8.77
C GLU A 46 0.47 -15.24 7.28
N PHE A 47 1.21 -16.32 6.98
CA PHE A 47 1.43 -16.83 5.62
C PHE A 47 1.90 -15.77 4.62
N ALA A 48 2.76 -14.83 5.02
CA ALA A 48 3.28 -13.77 4.15
C ALA A 48 4.14 -14.36 3.02
N PRO A 49 3.76 -14.18 1.74
CA PRO A 49 4.48 -14.79 0.62
C PRO A 49 5.87 -14.20 0.41
N ASN A 50 6.03 -12.94 0.78
CA ASN A 50 7.26 -12.14 0.57
C ASN A 50 8.30 -12.33 1.67
N LEU A 51 7.98 -13.07 2.73
CA LEU A 51 8.90 -13.35 3.82
C LEU A 51 9.43 -14.79 3.74
N PRO A 52 10.67 -15.02 4.18
CA PRO A 52 11.24 -16.37 4.20
C PRO A 52 10.56 -17.28 5.21
N TRP A 53 9.97 -16.70 6.25
CA TRP A 53 9.29 -17.43 7.32
C TRP A 53 7.92 -17.93 6.87
N LYS A 54 7.57 -19.15 7.25
CA LYS A 54 6.32 -19.79 6.82
C LYS A 54 5.38 -20.00 8.00
N GLY A 55 4.08 -20.03 7.69
CA GLY A 55 3.04 -20.26 8.69
C GLY A 55 2.64 -18.99 9.46
N LYS A 56 2.34 -19.17 10.74
CA LYS A 56 1.97 -18.09 11.66
C LYS A 56 3.14 -17.78 12.58
N ILE A 57 3.64 -16.56 12.51
CA ILE A 57 4.78 -16.09 13.30
C ILE A 57 4.26 -15.10 14.35
N PRO A 58 4.34 -15.39 15.65
CA PRO A 58 3.84 -14.51 16.72
C PRO A 58 4.80 -13.34 16.97
N LEU A 59 5.02 -12.52 15.95
CA LEU A 59 6.08 -11.51 15.94
C LEU A 59 5.93 -10.47 17.07
N ALA A 60 4.71 -10.04 17.38
CA ALA A 60 4.47 -9.09 18.45
C ALA A 60 4.89 -9.65 19.81
N GLN A 61 4.58 -10.91 20.09
CA GLN A 61 4.99 -11.60 21.30
C GLN A 61 6.52 -11.75 21.38
N LEU A 62 7.15 -12.24 20.32
CA LEU A 62 8.59 -12.43 20.24
C LEU A 62 9.37 -11.14 20.49
N ILE A 63 8.92 -10.01 19.91
CA ILE A 63 9.53 -8.71 20.16
C ILE A 63 9.33 -8.29 21.62
N SER A 64 8.09 -8.37 22.13
CA SER A 64 7.76 -7.96 23.51
C SER A 64 8.62 -8.69 24.54
N GLU A 65 8.78 -10.01 24.40
CA GLU A 65 9.61 -10.83 25.29
C GLU A 65 11.08 -10.37 25.33
N GLN A 66 11.62 -9.96 24.19
CA GLN A 66 13.01 -9.53 24.12
C GLN A 66 13.27 -8.09 24.57
N VAL A 67 12.23 -7.24 24.61
CA VAL A 67 12.37 -5.82 25.00
C VAL A 67 11.79 -5.50 26.39
N GLY A 68 11.73 -6.51 27.27
CA GLY A 68 11.32 -6.31 28.66
C GLY A 68 9.82 -6.22 28.88
N GLY A 69 9.01 -6.83 28.02
CA GLY A 69 7.56 -6.90 28.16
C GLY A 69 6.81 -5.66 27.67
N VAL A 70 7.44 -4.76 26.93
CA VAL A 70 6.76 -3.62 26.30
C VAL A 70 5.66 -4.14 25.37
N PRO A 71 4.40 -3.65 25.48
CA PRO A 71 3.32 -4.08 24.61
C PRO A 71 3.62 -3.79 23.14
N VAL A 72 3.29 -4.72 22.25
CA VAL A 72 3.52 -4.58 20.80
C VAL A 72 2.20 -4.72 20.05
N ALA A 73 1.83 -3.71 19.27
CA ALA A 73 0.73 -3.79 18.30
C ALA A 73 1.30 -4.05 16.91
N LEU A 74 0.72 -5.00 16.18
CA LEU A 74 1.15 -5.35 14.84
C LEU A 74 -0.05 -5.25 13.88
N THR A 75 0.18 -4.70 12.69
CA THR A 75 -0.80 -4.68 11.61
C THR A 75 -0.08 -4.79 10.25
N ASN A 76 -0.84 -4.81 9.15
CA ASN A 76 -0.19 -4.77 7.85
C ASN A 76 0.37 -3.35 7.55
N ASP A 77 1.29 -3.26 6.61
CA ASP A 77 2.00 -2.02 6.23
C ASP A 77 1.07 -0.94 5.68
N ALA A 78 0.06 -1.30 4.91
CA ALA A 78 -0.91 -0.34 4.37
C ALA A 78 -1.87 0.19 5.45
N ASN A 79 -2.24 -0.64 6.42
CA ASN A 79 -2.98 -0.23 7.60
C ASN A 79 -2.15 0.75 8.45
N ALA A 80 -0.87 0.45 8.67
CA ALA A 80 0.04 1.37 9.34
C ALA A 80 0.14 2.72 8.59
N ALA A 81 0.23 2.70 7.26
CA ALA A 81 0.21 3.92 6.46
C ALA A 81 -1.09 4.71 6.64
N ALA A 82 -2.26 4.05 6.71
CA ALA A 82 -3.54 4.72 6.96
C ALA A 82 -3.59 5.38 8.33
N ILE A 83 -3.08 4.73 9.39
CA ILE A 83 -2.97 5.31 10.73
C ILE A 83 -2.02 6.53 10.70
N GLY A 84 -0.91 6.42 9.96
CA GLY A 84 0.03 7.52 9.75
C GLY A 84 -0.60 8.73 9.08
N GLU A 85 -1.38 8.52 8.00
CA GLU A 85 -2.13 9.58 7.31
C GLU A 85 -3.18 10.23 8.18
N MET A 86 -3.88 9.45 9.00
CA MET A 86 -4.87 9.95 9.96
C MET A 86 -4.24 10.84 11.03
N THR A 87 -3.06 10.46 11.50
CA THR A 87 -2.41 11.13 12.63
C THR A 87 -1.57 12.32 12.18
N TYR A 88 -0.81 12.18 11.09
CA TYR A 88 0.22 13.13 10.69
C TYR A 88 0.10 13.64 9.26
N GLY A 89 -0.71 13.00 8.41
CA GLY A 89 -0.73 13.22 6.97
C GLY A 89 -1.98 13.93 6.43
N ALA A 90 -2.33 13.59 5.20
CA ALA A 90 -3.41 14.20 4.44
C ALA A 90 -4.82 13.93 5.00
N ALA A 91 -4.98 12.86 5.82
CA ALA A 91 -6.25 12.48 6.43
C ALA A 91 -6.51 13.12 7.80
N ARG A 92 -5.65 14.03 8.25
CA ARG A 92 -5.86 14.69 9.57
C ARG A 92 -7.23 15.35 9.65
N GLY A 93 -8.01 14.95 10.68
CA GLY A 93 -9.35 15.44 10.90
C GLY A 93 -10.46 14.74 10.09
N MET A 94 -10.13 13.88 9.14
CA MET A 94 -11.07 13.02 8.43
C MET A 94 -11.43 11.80 9.29
N LYS A 95 -12.64 11.30 9.11
CA LYS A 95 -13.13 10.09 9.80
C LYS A 95 -13.38 8.93 8.86
N ASP A 96 -13.61 9.21 7.58
CA ASP A 96 -13.99 8.22 6.59
C ASP A 96 -13.09 8.40 5.36
N PHE A 97 -12.07 7.56 5.21
CA PHE A 97 -11.14 7.65 4.09
C PHE A 97 -10.49 6.30 3.78
N ILE A 98 -9.90 6.21 2.59
CA ILE A 98 -9.14 5.04 2.16
C ILE A 98 -7.72 5.50 1.79
N VAL A 99 -6.70 4.81 2.27
CA VAL A 99 -5.33 4.94 1.78
C VAL A 99 -5.07 3.80 0.80
N ILE A 100 -4.51 4.13 -0.35
CA ILE A 100 -4.05 3.16 -1.36
C ILE A 100 -2.54 3.30 -1.51
N THR A 101 -1.81 2.23 -1.22
CA THR A 101 -0.37 2.18 -1.40
C THR A 101 -0.03 1.62 -2.78
N LEU A 102 0.70 2.38 -3.59
CA LEU A 102 1.08 2.06 -4.96
C LEU A 102 2.60 1.85 -5.03
N GLY A 103 3.04 0.65 -4.65
CA GLY A 103 4.43 0.20 -4.65
C GLY A 103 4.64 -1.00 -5.55
N THR A 104 5.49 -1.95 -5.13
CA THR A 104 5.67 -3.25 -5.81
C THR A 104 4.34 -4.00 -5.96
N GLY A 105 3.47 -3.89 -4.94
CA GLY A 105 2.08 -4.32 -4.96
C GLY A 105 1.11 -3.15 -4.82
N VAL A 106 -0.16 -3.45 -4.57
CA VAL A 106 -1.22 -2.51 -4.20
C VAL A 106 -1.80 -2.91 -2.86
N GLY A 107 -1.49 -2.11 -1.82
CA GLY A 107 -2.09 -2.26 -0.51
C GLY A 107 -3.16 -1.21 -0.23
N SER A 108 -3.92 -1.40 0.84
CA SER A 108 -4.91 -0.41 1.27
C SER A 108 -5.22 -0.49 2.75
N GLY A 109 -5.55 0.66 3.33
CA GLY A 109 -6.12 0.78 4.67
C GLY A 109 -7.41 1.57 4.61
N ILE A 110 -8.46 1.07 5.24
CA ILE A 110 -9.80 1.67 5.25
C ILE A 110 -10.08 2.20 6.65
N VAL A 111 -10.47 3.46 6.75
CA VAL A 111 -10.88 4.08 8.01
C VAL A 111 -12.34 4.50 7.89
N ILE A 112 -13.16 4.11 8.88
CA ILE A 112 -14.58 4.44 8.97
C ILE A 112 -14.88 4.91 10.39
N GLY A 113 -15.53 6.08 10.51
CA GLY A 113 -15.84 6.68 11.81
C GLY A 113 -14.59 6.99 12.65
N GLY A 114 -13.43 7.20 12.02
CA GLY A 114 -12.14 7.42 12.68
C GLY A 114 -11.45 6.16 13.19
N ASN A 115 -11.94 4.97 12.82
CA ASN A 115 -11.36 3.70 13.21
C ASN A 115 -10.92 2.90 11.98
N LEU A 116 -9.76 2.28 12.08
CA LEU A 116 -9.29 1.38 11.03
C LEU A 116 -10.17 0.13 10.96
N VAL A 117 -10.53 -0.29 9.76
CA VAL A 117 -11.35 -1.47 9.50
C VAL A 117 -10.45 -2.70 9.41
N TYR A 118 -10.43 -3.50 10.46
CA TYR A 118 -9.70 -4.78 10.50
C TYR A 118 -10.54 -5.96 9.98
N GLY A 119 -11.88 -5.84 9.98
CA GLY A 119 -12.77 -6.95 9.68
C GLY A 119 -12.88 -7.94 10.84
N HIS A 120 -13.51 -9.08 10.57
CA HIS A 120 -13.74 -10.12 11.59
C HIS A 120 -12.45 -10.86 11.97
N ASP A 121 -11.58 -11.09 11.01
CA ASP A 121 -10.37 -11.91 11.12
C ASP A 121 -9.04 -11.15 11.02
N GLY A 122 -9.11 -9.81 10.88
CA GLY A 122 -7.93 -8.94 10.81
C GLY A 122 -7.41 -8.65 9.40
N PHE A 123 -8.09 -9.12 8.34
CA PHE A 123 -7.63 -9.02 6.95
C PHE A 123 -8.55 -8.18 6.04
N ALA A 124 -9.40 -7.34 6.60
CA ALA A 124 -10.17 -6.41 5.78
C ALA A 124 -9.26 -5.40 5.07
N GLY A 125 -9.69 -4.93 3.92
CA GLY A 125 -8.97 -3.90 3.19
C GLY A 125 -8.00 -4.42 2.12
N GLU A 126 -8.11 -5.68 1.70
CA GLU A 126 -7.30 -6.25 0.61
C GLU A 126 -7.77 -5.77 -0.78
N LEU A 127 -7.88 -4.42 -0.96
CA LEU A 127 -8.46 -3.81 -2.17
C LEU A 127 -7.58 -4.01 -3.42
N GLY A 128 -6.26 -4.20 -3.26
CA GLY A 128 -5.37 -4.57 -4.36
C GLY A 128 -5.74 -5.90 -5.02
N HIS A 129 -6.48 -6.74 -4.31
CA HIS A 129 -6.91 -8.03 -4.79
C HIS A 129 -8.38 -8.09 -5.25
N VAL A 130 -9.07 -6.96 -5.37
CA VAL A 130 -10.35 -6.86 -6.06
C VAL A 130 -10.14 -7.21 -7.54
N ILE A 131 -11.04 -8.05 -8.10
CA ILE A 131 -10.90 -8.53 -9.47
C ILE A 131 -11.48 -7.51 -10.44
N MET A 132 -10.61 -6.83 -11.17
CA MET A 132 -10.96 -5.85 -12.19
C MET A 132 -11.25 -6.49 -13.55
N ARG A 133 -10.66 -7.63 -13.84
CA ARG A 133 -10.84 -8.37 -15.10
C ARG A 133 -11.12 -9.83 -14.81
N ARG A 134 -12.42 -10.22 -14.84
CA ARG A 134 -12.85 -11.58 -14.49
C ARG A 134 -12.49 -12.60 -15.56
N ASN A 135 -12.51 -12.20 -16.83
CA ASN A 135 -12.19 -13.06 -17.96
C ASN A 135 -10.84 -12.65 -18.54
N ASN A 136 -9.97 -13.62 -18.77
CA ASN A 136 -8.63 -13.41 -19.34
C ASN A 136 -7.80 -12.36 -18.57
N GLY A 137 -8.00 -12.26 -17.25
CA GLY A 137 -7.27 -11.37 -16.40
C GLY A 137 -5.81 -11.80 -16.21
N ARG A 138 -4.93 -10.83 -15.98
CA ARG A 138 -3.52 -11.10 -15.69
C ARG A 138 -3.37 -11.96 -14.43
N PRO A 139 -2.48 -12.96 -14.40
CA PRO A 139 -2.15 -13.67 -13.16
C PRO A 139 -1.60 -12.71 -12.12
N CYS A 140 -2.01 -12.90 -10.89
CA CYS A 140 -1.59 -12.15 -9.70
C CYS A 140 -0.78 -13.07 -8.77
N GLY A 141 0.17 -12.50 -8.03
CA GLY A 141 0.97 -13.22 -7.05
C GLY A 141 0.17 -13.92 -5.94
N CYS A 142 -1.08 -13.51 -5.71
CA CYS A 142 -1.99 -14.16 -4.76
C CYS A 142 -2.59 -15.49 -5.27
N GLY A 143 -2.22 -15.94 -6.47
CA GLY A 143 -2.74 -17.16 -7.11
C GLY A 143 -4.04 -16.98 -7.90
N ARG A 144 -4.67 -15.79 -7.86
CA ARG A 144 -5.86 -15.46 -8.64
C ARG A 144 -5.51 -14.74 -9.94
N GLN A 145 -6.51 -14.41 -10.74
CA GLN A 145 -6.35 -13.65 -11.98
C GLN A 145 -7.21 -12.39 -11.96
N GLY A 146 -6.71 -11.32 -12.61
CA GLY A 146 -7.47 -10.10 -12.83
C GLY A 146 -7.49 -9.12 -11.66
N CYS A 147 -6.70 -9.33 -10.61
CA CYS A 147 -6.60 -8.43 -9.46
C CYS A 147 -6.14 -7.03 -9.88
N LEU A 148 -6.60 -6.00 -9.18
CA LEU A 148 -6.19 -4.60 -9.39
C LEU A 148 -4.65 -4.47 -9.37
N GLU A 149 -3.98 -5.10 -8.43
CA GLU A 149 -2.52 -5.12 -8.28
C GLU A 149 -1.79 -5.53 -9.55
N ALA A 150 -2.30 -6.54 -10.27
CA ALA A 150 -1.67 -7.04 -11.50
C ALA A 150 -1.63 -6.00 -12.65
N TYR A 151 -2.35 -4.89 -12.50
CA TYR A 151 -2.42 -3.79 -13.47
C TYR A 151 -1.84 -2.50 -12.93
N ALA A 152 -2.06 -2.20 -11.65
CA ALA A 152 -1.89 -0.87 -11.08
C ALA A 152 -0.72 -0.73 -10.10
N SER A 153 -0.02 -1.82 -9.80
CA SER A 153 1.26 -1.76 -9.07
C SER A 153 2.42 -1.33 -9.97
N ALA A 154 3.57 -1.02 -9.39
CA ALA A 154 4.79 -0.74 -10.16
C ALA A 154 5.15 -1.90 -11.09
N THR A 155 5.01 -3.16 -10.61
CA THR A 155 5.20 -4.35 -11.45
C THR A 155 4.12 -4.48 -12.52
N GLY A 156 2.88 -4.05 -12.23
CA GLY A 156 1.77 -4.00 -13.18
C GLY A 156 2.00 -3.00 -14.31
N VAL A 157 2.55 -1.81 -14.00
CA VAL A 157 2.95 -0.80 -15.00
C VAL A 157 4.06 -1.34 -15.91
N ALA A 158 5.11 -1.92 -15.33
CA ALA A 158 6.20 -2.52 -16.08
C ALA A 158 5.70 -3.66 -17.00
N ARG A 159 4.79 -4.47 -16.50
CA ARG A 159 4.14 -5.52 -17.30
C ARG A 159 3.31 -4.94 -18.45
N THR A 160 2.57 -3.87 -18.22
CA THR A 160 1.82 -3.18 -19.28
C THR A 160 2.75 -2.69 -20.38
N ALA A 161 3.93 -2.15 -20.00
CA ALA A 161 4.94 -1.74 -20.98
C ALA A 161 5.39 -2.90 -21.85
N ARG A 162 5.76 -4.04 -21.26
CA ARG A 162 6.15 -5.24 -22.00
C ARG A 162 5.07 -5.72 -22.96
N GLU A 163 3.83 -5.85 -22.47
CA GLU A 163 2.70 -6.29 -23.29
C GLU A 163 2.43 -5.32 -24.47
N PHE A 164 2.52 -4.00 -24.23
CA PHE A 164 2.32 -3.03 -25.31
C PHE A 164 3.45 -3.07 -26.34
N LEU A 165 4.71 -3.22 -25.91
CA LEU A 165 5.85 -3.33 -26.80
C LEU A 165 5.79 -4.61 -27.67
N GLU A 166 5.24 -5.69 -27.16
CA GLU A 166 5.06 -6.96 -27.87
C GLU A 166 3.98 -6.86 -28.96
N ILE A 167 2.81 -6.29 -28.64
CA ILE A 167 1.66 -6.29 -29.56
C ILE A 167 1.61 -5.07 -30.48
N ARG A 168 2.34 -4.01 -30.19
CA ARG A 168 2.36 -2.76 -30.95
C ARG A 168 3.72 -2.53 -31.61
N LYS A 169 3.72 -1.69 -32.66
CA LYS A 169 4.92 -1.34 -33.40
C LYS A 169 5.25 0.16 -33.35
N ASP A 170 4.58 0.89 -32.47
CA ASP A 170 4.82 2.34 -32.29
C ASP A 170 6.28 2.58 -31.86
N ASP A 171 6.82 3.69 -32.31
CA ASP A 171 8.11 4.16 -31.82
C ASP A 171 8.01 4.50 -30.34
N SER A 172 8.98 4.07 -29.56
CA SER A 172 9.07 4.35 -28.13
C SER A 172 10.49 4.25 -27.62
N LEU A 173 10.88 5.11 -26.70
CA LEU A 173 12.15 5.04 -25.99
C LEU A 173 12.31 3.73 -25.19
N LEU A 174 11.20 3.12 -24.80
CA LEU A 174 11.21 1.85 -24.09
C LEU A 174 11.72 0.68 -24.94
N ARG A 175 11.76 0.82 -26.28
CA ARG A 175 12.33 -0.22 -27.18
C ARG A 175 13.85 -0.30 -27.15
N GLU A 176 14.50 0.72 -26.59
CA GLU A 176 15.96 0.74 -26.41
C GLU A 176 16.40 -0.09 -25.19
N LEU A 177 15.45 -0.50 -24.36
CA LEU A 177 15.69 -1.28 -23.14
C LEU A 177 15.40 -2.77 -23.37
N ASP A 178 16.00 -3.62 -22.54
CA ASP A 178 15.62 -5.03 -22.47
C ASP A 178 14.18 -5.11 -21.89
N PRO A 179 13.21 -5.69 -22.60
CA PRO A 179 11.83 -5.78 -22.14
C PRO A 179 11.69 -6.43 -20.75
N ASP A 180 12.53 -7.40 -20.42
CA ASP A 180 12.46 -8.09 -19.12
C ASP A 180 12.97 -7.24 -17.96
N GLU A 181 13.79 -6.22 -18.24
CA GLU A 181 14.34 -5.31 -17.25
C GLU A 181 13.54 -4.00 -17.09
N ILE A 182 12.56 -3.73 -17.95
CA ILE A 182 11.74 -2.51 -17.87
C ILE A 182 11.05 -2.42 -16.50
N THR A 183 11.23 -1.28 -15.84
CA THR A 183 10.61 -0.90 -14.59
C THR A 183 9.55 0.19 -14.79
N SER A 184 8.71 0.42 -13.77
CA SER A 184 7.77 1.56 -13.77
C SER A 184 8.49 2.91 -13.81
N LYS A 185 9.74 2.97 -13.32
CA LYS A 185 10.55 4.18 -13.41
C LYS A 185 10.96 4.49 -14.86
N ASP A 186 11.34 3.48 -15.64
CA ASP A 186 11.68 3.66 -17.04
C ASP A 186 10.47 4.15 -17.85
N VAL A 187 9.27 3.64 -17.55
CA VAL A 187 8.02 4.14 -18.13
C VAL A 187 7.79 5.60 -17.78
N TYR A 188 8.03 6.00 -16.53
CA TYR A 188 7.94 7.38 -16.10
C TYR A 188 8.97 8.27 -16.81
N ASP A 189 10.22 7.86 -16.86
CA ASP A 189 11.31 8.60 -17.50
C ASP A 189 11.06 8.81 -19.02
N ALA A 190 10.47 7.81 -19.69
CA ALA A 190 10.03 7.92 -21.08
C ALA A 190 8.82 8.88 -21.22
N ALA A 191 7.82 8.77 -20.36
CA ALA A 191 6.65 9.65 -20.37
C ALA A 191 7.02 11.13 -20.17
N MET A 192 8.01 11.41 -19.29
CA MET A 192 8.55 12.77 -19.09
C MET A 192 9.25 13.34 -20.34
N LYS A 193 9.66 12.48 -21.28
CA LYS A 193 10.18 12.87 -22.59
C LYS A 193 9.10 12.89 -23.68
N ASN A 194 7.82 12.87 -23.30
CA ASN A 194 6.67 12.82 -24.20
C ASN A 194 6.58 11.57 -25.08
N ASP A 195 7.11 10.45 -24.62
CA ASP A 195 6.93 9.15 -25.27
C ASP A 195 5.45 8.76 -25.24
N LYS A 196 4.85 8.60 -26.41
CA LYS A 196 3.41 8.36 -26.53
C LYS A 196 2.98 7.04 -25.92
N LEU A 197 3.78 5.99 -26.08
CA LEU A 197 3.47 4.66 -25.52
C LEU A 197 3.52 4.72 -24.01
N ALA A 198 4.53 5.38 -23.43
CA ALA A 198 4.65 5.54 -21.99
C ALA A 198 3.51 6.38 -21.39
N LEU A 199 3.06 7.43 -22.06
CA LEU A 199 1.88 8.22 -21.66
C LEU A 199 0.60 7.36 -21.68
N GLU A 200 0.42 6.54 -22.71
CA GLU A 200 -0.74 5.62 -22.78
C GLU A 200 -0.70 4.54 -21.70
N ILE A 201 0.46 4.09 -21.25
CA ILE A 201 0.59 3.14 -20.14
C ILE A 201 0.09 3.79 -18.83
N PHE A 202 0.44 5.05 -18.57
CA PHE A 202 -0.11 5.79 -17.42
C PHE A 202 -1.62 6.01 -17.53
N GLU A 203 -2.10 6.32 -18.74
CA GLU A 203 -3.54 6.45 -19.01
C GLU A 203 -4.28 5.13 -18.75
N PHE A 204 -3.74 4.01 -19.22
CA PHE A 204 -4.29 2.68 -18.99
C PHE A 204 -4.33 2.32 -17.49
N THR A 205 -3.23 2.55 -16.78
CA THR A 205 -3.11 2.28 -15.35
C THR A 205 -4.08 3.14 -14.55
N GLY A 206 -4.14 4.44 -14.85
CA GLY A 206 -5.03 5.37 -14.18
C GLY A 206 -6.51 5.07 -14.45
N ASN A 207 -6.85 4.62 -15.65
CA ASN A 207 -8.23 4.22 -15.97
C ASN A 207 -8.68 3.03 -15.11
N ILE A 208 -7.84 2.01 -14.93
CA ILE A 208 -8.17 0.85 -14.09
C ILE A 208 -8.28 1.24 -12.61
N LEU A 209 -7.38 2.10 -12.12
CA LEU A 209 -7.47 2.63 -10.76
C LEU A 209 -8.77 3.43 -10.56
N GLY A 210 -9.14 4.26 -11.51
CA GLY A 210 -10.36 5.06 -11.42
C GLY A 210 -11.64 4.21 -11.44
N GLU A 211 -11.68 3.13 -12.25
CA GLU A 211 -12.76 2.14 -12.20
C GLU A 211 -12.88 1.54 -10.79
N ALA A 212 -11.76 1.06 -10.22
CA ALA A 212 -11.72 0.48 -8.88
C ALA A 212 -12.13 1.50 -7.80
N PHE A 213 -11.68 2.74 -7.91
CA PHE A 213 -12.00 3.76 -6.92
C PHE A 213 -13.47 4.15 -6.95
N ALA A 214 -14.11 4.15 -8.11
CA ALA A 214 -15.56 4.33 -8.21
C ALA A 214 -16.33 3.23 -7.44
N ASP A 215 -15.88 1.97 -7.52
CA ASP A 215 -16.44 0.87 -6.75
C ASP A 215 -16.20 1.04 -5.24
N PHE A 216 -15.01 1.49 -4.84
CA PHE A 216 -14.68 1.73 -3.43
C PHE A 216 -15.50 2.88 -2.85
N VAL A 217 -15.74 3.94 -3.64
CA VAL A 217 -16.63 5.05 -3.26
C VAL A 217 -18.08 4.54 -3.10
N ALA A 218 -18.56 3.71 -4.00
CA ALA A 218 -19.89 3.12 -3.91
C ALA A 218 -20.05 2.23 -2.66
N PHE A 219 -18.97 1.57 -2.23
CA PHE A 219 -18.96 0.67 -1.07
C PHE A 219 -18.91 1.43 0.27
N SER A 220 -18.07 2.46 0.41
CA SER A 220 -17.77 3.07 1.72
C SER A 220 -18.03 4.58 1.81
N SER A 221 -18.35 5.25 0.70
CA SER A 221 -18.61 6.70 0.66
C SER A 221 -17.55 7.55 1.41
N PRO A 222 -16.26 7.42 1.09
CA PRO A 222 -15.20 8.08 1.86
C PRO A 222 -15.12 9.58 1.54
N GLU A 223 -14.63 10.39 2.51
CA GLU A 223 -14.28 11.80 2.31
C GLU A 223 -13.13 11.94 1.31
N ALA A 224 -12.18 11.00 1.35
CA ALA A 224 -11.02 10.99 0.46
C ALA A 224 -10.51 9.58 0.16
N ILE A 225 -9.87 9.44 -1.02
CA ILE A 225 -8.94 8.37 -1.33
C ILE A 225 -7.55 9.00 -1.41
N ILE A 226 -6.60 8.50 -0.62
CA ILE A 226 -5.25 9.05 -0.49
C ILE A 226 -4.27 8.07 -1.12
N LEU A 227 -3.49 8.55 -2.07
CA LEU A 227 -2.50 7.76 -2.79
C LEU A 227 -1.12 7.92 -2.15
N PHE A 228 -0.47 6.81 -1.85
CA PHE A 228 0.85 6.73 -1.25
C PHE A 228 1.75 5.78 -2.06
N GLY A 229 3.06 5.99 -2.05
CA GLY A 229 4.05 5.09 -2.64
C GLY A 229 4.70 5.58 -3.93
N GLY A 230 5.62 4.81 -4.46
CA GLY A 230 6.53 5.23 -5.54
C GLY A 230 5.85 5.69 -6.83
N LEU A 231 4.72 5.09 -7.22
CA LEU A 231 3.99 5.50 -8.42
C LEU A 231 3.36 6.89 -8.31
N THR A 232 3.13 7.42 -7.11
CA THR A 232 2.58 8.75 -6.92
C THR A 232 3.55 9.86 -7.37
N LYS A 233 4.84 9.55 -7.50
CA LYS A 233 5.86 10.46 -8.05
C LYS A 233 5.59 10.83 -9.51
N ALA A 234 4.75 10.06 -10.20
CA ALA A 234 4.29 10.39 -11.54
C ALA A 234 3.33 11.61 -11.56
N GLY A 235 2.87 12.08 -10.39
CA GLY A 235 2.06 13.30 -10.29
C GLY A 235 0.82 13.26 -11.18
N ASP A 236 0.65 14.30 -12.00
CA ASP A 236 -0.51 14.43 -12.88
C ASP A 236 -0.60 13.35 -13.96
N LEU A 237 0.50 12.71 -14.33
CA LEU A 237 0.48 11.59 -15.29
C LEU A 237 -0.38 10.42 -14.81
N ILE A 238 -0.44 10.18 -13.50
CA ILE A 238 -1.28 9.13 -12.93
C ILE A 238 -2.57 9.70 -12.32
N MET A 239 -2.52 10.86 -11.67
CA MET A 239 -3.66 11.47 -10.99
C MET A 239 -4.80 11.83 -11.94
N ASN A 240 -4.48 12.46 -13.07
CA ASN A 240 -5.49 12.94 -14.00
C ASN A 240 -6.31 11.80 -14.65
N PRO A 241 -5.70 10.72 -15.17
CA PRO A 241 -6.49 9.60 -15.69
C PRO A 241 -7.29 8.89 -14.58
N ILE A 242 -6.76 8.74 -13.36
CA ILE A 242 -7.55 8.20 -12.25
C ILE A 242 -8.78 9.04 -12.00
N LYS A 243 -8.63 10.36 -11.87
CA LYS A 243 -9.74 11.28 -11.60
C LYS A 243 -10.81 11.20 -12.68
N ARG A 244 -10.42 11.31 -13.96
CA ARG A 244 -11.36 11.21 -15.08
C ARG A 244 -12.13 9.88 -15.10
N SER A 245 -11.42 8.77 -14.89
CA SER A 245 -12.02 7.45 -14.88
C SER A 245 -12.94 7.24 -13.68
N MET A 246 -12.52 7.68 -12.49
CA MET A 246 -13.33 7.62 -11.27
C MET A 246 -14.63 8.43 -11.45
N GLU A 247 -14.54 9.68 -11.88
CA GLU A 247 -15.71 10.55 -12.11
C GLU A 247 -16.67 9.96 -13.15
N LYS A 248 -16.15 9.34 -14.21
CA LYS A 248 -16.95 8.70 -15.25
C LYS A 248 -17.74 7.49 -14.76
N ASN A 249 -17.18 6.74 -13.82
CA ASN A 249 -17.73 5.46 -13.34
C ASN A 249 -18.50 5.58 -12.02
N MET A 250 -18.39 6.70 -11.32
CA MET A 250 -19.14 6.93 -10.06
C MET A 250 -20.63 7.12 -10.31
N LEU A 251 -21.42 6.74 -9.31
CA LEU A 251 -22.83 7.13 -9.24
C LEU A 251 -22.93 8.66 -9.03
N LYS A 252 -23.89 9.30 -9.67
CA LYS A 252 -24.12 10.76 -9.55
C LYS A 252 -24.21 11.29 -8.13
N VAL A 253 -24.71 10.46 -7.20
CA VAL A 253 -24.84 10.83 -5.78
C VAL A 253 -23.49 11.14 -5.13
N PHE A 254 -22.38 10.65 -5.69
CA PHE A 254 -21.03 10.84 -5.16
C PHE A 254 -20.21 11.93 -5.90
N GLU A 255 -20.74 12.48 -7.00
CA GLU A 255 -20.02 13.51 -7.77
C GLU A 255 -19.57 14.67 -6.87
N GLY A 256 -18.28 15.00 -6.92
CA GLY A 256 -17.67 16.10 -6.16
C GLY A 256 -17.56 15.91 -4.66
N LYS A 257 -17.94 14.75 -4.11
CA LYS A 257 -17.94 14.50 -2.66
C LYS A 257 -16.66 13.84 -2.15
N THR A 258 -16.10 12.90 -2.90
CA THR A 258 -14.86 12.22 -2.53
C THR A 258 -13.65 12.94 -3.12
N LYS A 259 -12.69 13.30 -2.29
CA LYS A 259 -11.43 13.91 -2.71
C LYS A 259 -10.44 12.82 -3.13
N LEU A 260 -9.66 13.10 -4.17
CA LEU A 260 -8.51 12.28 -4.53
C LEU A 260 -7.25 13.07 -4.19
N LEU A 261 -6.42 12.54 -3.29
CA LEU A 261 -5.28 13.25 -2.70
C LEU A 261 -4.00 12.42 -2.83
N PHE A 262 -2.85 13.08 -2.88
CA PHE A 262 -1.58 12.44 -2.58
C PHE A 262 -1.28 12.52 -1.09
N SER A 263 -0.59 11.50 -0.58
CA SER A 263 -0.01 11.50 0.76
C SER A 263 0.85 12.75 0.99
N GLN A 264 0.78 13.29 2.19
CA GLN A 264 1.65 14.36 2.65
C GLN A 264 2.84 13.84 3.46
N LEU A 265 2.90 12.54 3.73
CA LEU A 265 4.00 11.90 4.45
C LEU A 265 5.15 11.62 3.49
N LYS A 266 6.38 11.80 3.97
CA LYS A 266 7.56 11.36 3.23
C LYS A 266 7.59 9.83 3.22
N GLU A 267 7.92 9.24 2.07
CA GLU A 267 7.94 7.79 1.89
C GLU A 267 8.85 7.07 2.90
N SER A 268 9.99 7.68 3.26
CA SER A 268 10.91 7.18 4.27
C SER A 268 10.33 7.15 5.69
N ASP A 269 9.42 8.06 5.99
CA ASP A 269 8.97 8.31 7.37
C ASP A 269 7.58 7.73 7.62
N ALA A 270 6.77 7.54 6.56
CA ALA A 270 5.38 7.15 6.67
C ALA A 270 5.16 5.82 7.40
N ALA A 271 5.98 4.81 7.09
CA ALA A 271 5.90 3.52 7.75
C ALA A 271 6.23 3.62 9.25
N VAL A 272 7.27 4.39 9.60
CA VAL A 272 7.70 4.60 11.00
C VAL A 272 6.66 5.43 11.75
N LEU A 273 6.14 6.49 11.15
CA LEU A 273 5.11 7.34 11.76
C LEU A 273 3.80 6.57 11.96
N GLY A 274 3.39 5.76 10.98
CA GLY A 274 2.21 4.91 11.09
C GLY A 274 2.36 3.84 12.18
N ALA A 275 3.51 3.16 12.22
CA ALA A 275 3.82 2.21 13.27
C ALA A 275 3.86 2.91 14.65
N SER A 276 4.51 4.07 14.76
CA SER A 276 4.53 4.84 16.01
C SER A 276 3.12 5.20 16.49
N ALA A 277 2.25 5.66 15.61
CA ALA A 277 0.85 5.95 15.95
C ALA A 277 0.10 4.70 16.43
N LEU A 278 0.32 3.55 15.77
CA LEU A 278 -0.24 2.26 16.19
C LEU A 278 0.21 1.86 17.60
N GLY A 279 1.46 2.17 17.99
CA GLY A 279 1.99 1.89 19.33
C GLY A 279 1.24 2.60 20.46
N TRP A 280 0.48 3.66 20.19
CA TRP A 280 -0.39 4.33 21.17
C TRP A 280 -1.73 3.61 21.40
N GLU A 281 -2.13 2.71 20.51
CA GLU A 281 -3.41 1.97 20.59
C GLU A 281 -3.31 0.71 21.46
N VAL A 282 -2.09 0.30 21.87
CA VAL A 282 -1.90 -0.86 22.76
C VAL A 282 -2.55 -0.62 24.12
N LYS A 283 -3.27 -1.63 24.58
CA LYS A 283 -3.96 -1.64 25.87
C LYS A 283 -3.16 -2.35 26.93
#